data_892e9aed82aac97d19d82cc16f8aa277
#
_entry.id   892e9aed82aac97d19d82cc16f8aa277
#
_cell.length_a   1.000
_cell.length_b   1.000
_cell.length_c   1.000
_cell.angle_alpha   90.00
_cell.angle_beta   90.00
_cell.angle_gamma   90.00
#
_symmetry.space_group_name_H-M   'P 1'
#
loop_
_entity.id
_entity.type
_entity.pdbx_description
1 polymer ?
#
loop_
_entity_poly.entity_id
_entity_poly.type
_entity_poly.pdbx_seq_one_letter_code
_entity_poly.pdbx_strand_id
1 'polypeptide(L)'
;MDEVDLLPHLDGTERGLVVMMCGLPGSGKSTYARALESRGYTRLSIDEVVWARIGHDAADLDPADYERLKAAVEQELWNELLELMEAKLPVVIDYSFWNRATRERYKAAVESHGCRWELIRLRADLDTLRRRLAVRNEQTGANSVTVSDEVLERYFAAFEEPVGEGERVIVQE
;
A
#
# COMPACT_ATOMS: atom_id res chain seq x y z
N MET A 1 -17.63 -11.36 -8.66
CA MET A 1 -16.50 -10.55 -8.17
C MET A 1 -17.07 -9.23 -7.68
N ASP A 2 -16.95 -8.98 -6.40
CA ASP A 2 -17.50 -7.76 -5.84
C ASP A 2 -16.73 -6.56 -6.39
N GLU A 3 -17.48 -5.63 -6.97
CA GLU A 3 -16.90 -4.39 -7.48
C GLU A 3 -16.39 -3.56 -6.30
N VAL A 4 -15.13 -3.13 -6.36
CA VAL A 4 -14.56 -2.29 -5.30
C VAL A 4 -15.21 -0.92 -5.37
N ASP A 5 -15.82 -0.50 -4.27
CA ASP A 5 -16.47 0.80 -4.17
C ASP A 5 -15.43 1.90 -3.96
N LEU A 6 -14.95 2.46 -5.07
CA LEU A 6 -14.00 3.55 -5.05
C LEU A 6 -14.68 4.89 -4.79
N LEU A 7 -13.99 5.79 -4.10
CA LEU A 7 -14.44 7.15 -3.93
C LEU A 7 -14.66 7.79 -5.31
N PRO A 8 -15.82 8.46 -5.55
CA PRO A 8 -16.19 8.92 -6.91
C PRO A 8 -15.19 9.85 -7.57
N HIS A 9 -14.49 10.68 -6.79
CA HIS A 9 -13.51 11.63 -7.33
C HIS A 9 -12.19 10.95 -7.77
N LEU A 10 -11.97 9.68 -7.41
CA LEU A 10 -10.81 8.89 -7.81
C LEU A 10 -11.09 8.21 -9.16
N ASP A 11 -11.31 8.98 -10.19
CA ASP A 11 -11.73 8.50 -11.51
C ASP A 11 -10.60 8.49 -12.55
N GLY A 12 -9.39 8.86 -12.16
CA GLY A 12 -8.22 8.91 -13.04
C GLY A 12 -8.08 10.20 -13.85
N THR A 13 -9.00 11.15 -13.70
CA THR A 13 -8.93 12.46 -14.42
C THR A 13 -8.11 13.51 -13.67
N GLU A 14 -7.85 13.30 -12.38
CA GLU A 14 -7.13 14.22 -11.51
C GLU A 14 -5.64 14.22 -11.83
N ARG A 15 -5.13 15.37 -12.24
CA ARG A 15 -3.69 15.55 -12.46
C ARG A 15 -2.98 15.90 -11.15
N GLY A 16 -1.80 15.29 -10.95
CA GLY A 16 -0.99 15.59 -9.78
C GLY A 16 -1.57 15.04 -8.47
N LEU A 17 -2.41 14.02 -8.54
CA LEU A 17 -2.95 13.37 -7.35
C LEU A 17 -2.16 12.10 -7.01
N VAL A 18 -1.70 12.01 -5.77
CA VAL A 18 -1.02 10.83 -5.24
C VAL A 18 -1.89 10.25 -4.13
N VAL A 19 -2.42 9.05 -4.36
CA VAL A 19 -3.20 8.32 -3.37
C VAL A 19 -2.25 7.45 -2.55
N MET A 20 -2.28 7.62 -1.24
CA MET A 20 -1.48 6.84 -0.29
C MET A 20 -2.38 5.85 0.43
N MET A 21 -2.22 4.57 0.14
CA MET A 21 -2.97 3.53 0.84
C MET A 21 -2.34 3.29 2.22
N CYS A 22 -3.17 3.08 3.22
CA CYS A 22 -2.70 2.85 4.58
C CYS A 22 -3.50 1.73 5.23
N GLY A 23 -2.83 0.76 5.78
CA GLY A 23 -3.50 -0.36 6.45
C GLY A 23 -2.61 -1.57 6.64
N LEU A 24 -3.08 -2.48 7.47
CA LEU A 24 -2.43 -3.73 7.81
C LEU A 24 -2.58 -4.78 6.69
N PRO A 25 -1.77 -5.83 6.69
CA PRO A 25 -1.99 -6.98 5.80
C PRO A 25 -3.41 -7.52 5.96
N GLY A 26 -4.08 -7.83 4.86
CA GLY A 26 -5.46 -8.30 4.86
C GLY A 26 -6.52 -7.21 4.87
N SER A 27 -6.15 -5.94 4.96
CA SER A 27 -7.12 -4.82 5.00
C SER A 27 -7.76 -4.47 3.66
N GLY A 28 -7.26 -5.02 2.55
CA GLY A 28 -7.81 -4.76 1.21
C GLY A 28 -7.08 -3.68 0.42
N LYS A 29 -5.91 -3.23 0.86
CA LYS A 29 -5.13 -2.18 0.18
C LYS A 29 -4.84 -2.50 -1.28
N SER A 30 -4.31 -3.69 -1.55
CA SER A 30 -3.92 -4.07 -2.92
C SER A 30 -5.12 -4.20 -3.83
N THR A 31 -6.25 -4.68 -3.33
CA THR A 31 -7.50 -4.75 -4.08
C THR A 31 -7.99 -3.35 -4.47
N TYR A 32 -7.96 -2.43 -3.52
CA TYR A 32 -8.33 -1.04 -3.76
C TYR A 32 -7.37 -0.36 -4.76
N ALA A 33 -6.06 -0.55 -4.55
CA ALA A 33 -5.03 0.02 -5.41
C ALA A 33 -5.10 -0.51 -6.86
N ARG A 34 -5.39 -1.79 -7.04
CA ARG A 34 -5.59 -2.36 -8.39
C ARG A 34 -6.83 -1.80 -9.08
N ALA A 35 -7.89 -1.53 -8.33
CA ALA A 35 -9.07 -0.89 -8.87
C ALA A 35 -8.74 0.53 -9.37
N LEU A 36 -7.91 1.27 -8.65
CA LEU A 36 -7.39 2.56 -9.11
C LEU A 36 -6.50 2.42 -10.35
N GLU A 37 -5.64 1.41 -10.37
CA GLU A 37 -4.80 1.10 -11.54
C GLU A 37 -5.65 0.89 -12.79
N SER A 38 -6.78 0.22 -12.67
CA SER A 38 -7.74 0.03 -13.76
C SER A 38 -8.36 1.35 -14.26
N ARG A 39 -8.29 2.40 -13.46
CA ARG A 39 -8.76 3.74 -13.84
C ARG A 39 -7.64 4.67 -14.34
N GLY A 40 -6.45 4.13 -14.57
CA GLY A 40 -5.33 4.87 -15.13
C GLY A 40 -4.31 5.38 -14.11
N TYR A 41 -4.44 5.03 -12.82
CA TYR A 41 -3.40 5.32 -11.83
C TYR A 41 -2.20 4.41 -12.04
N THR A 42 -0.99 4.96 -11.91
CA THR A 42 0.20 4.13 -11.81
C THR A 42 0.33 3.60 -10.38
N ARG A 43 0.34 2.30 -10.23
CA ARG A 43 0.45 1.66 -8.92
C ARG A 43 1.91 1.37 -8.59
N LEU A 44 2.36 1.87 -7.44
CA LEU A 44 3.68 1.57 -6.88
C LEU A 44 3.50 0.57 -5.73
N SER A 45 4.07 -0.62 -5.86
CA SER A 45 3.96 -1.68 -4.86
C SER A 45 5.31 -2.37 -4.66
N ILE A 46 5.81 -2.32 -3.44
CA ILE A 46 7.05 -3.02 -3.07
C ILE A 46 6.87 -4.52 -3.26
N ASP A 47 5.75 -5.07 -2.82
CA ASP A 47 5.48 -6.51 -2.89
C ASP A 47 5.47 -7.03 -4.33
N GLU A 48 4.91 -6.27 -5.27
CA GLU A 48 4.91 -6.63 -6.69
C GLU A 48 6.32 -6.67 -7.27
N VAL A 49 7.13 -5.67 -6.97
CA VAL A 49 8.51 -5.61 -7.49
C VAL A 49 9.38 -6.71 -6.88
N VAL A 50 9.25 -6.94 -5.57
CA VAL A 50 9.97 -8.02 -4.89
C VAL A 50 9.60 -9.37 -5.48
N TRP A 51 8.29 -9.63 -5.64
CA TRP A 51 7.82 -10.86 -6.26
C TRP A 51 8.39 -11.06 -7.67
N ALA A 52 8.37 -10.01 -8.49
CA ALA A 52 8.88 -10.07 -9.85
C ALA A 52 10.38 -10.42 -9.90
N ARG A 53 11.14 -10.02 -8.88
CA ARG A 53 12.59 -10.28 -8.83
C ARG A 53 12.94 -11.65 -8.29
N ILE A 54 12.23 -12.14 -7.29
CA ILE A 54 12.57 -13.41 -6.64
C ILE A 54 11.73 -14.59 -7.13
N GLY A 55 10.53 -14.33 -7.66
CA GLY A 55 9.65 -15.36 -8.21
C GLY A 55 9.02 -16.30 -7.18
N HIS A 56 9.09 -15.97 -5.88
CA HIS A 56 8.50 -16.75 -4.80
C HIS A 56 8.16 -15.86 -3.61
N ASP A 57 7.53 -16.45 -2.58
CA ASP A 57 7.13 -15.72 -1.38
C ASP A 57 8.33 -15.11 -0.66
N ALA A 58 8.27 -13.82 -0.39
CA ALA A 58 9.29 -13.08 0.34
C ALA A 58 9.52 -13.62 1.76
N ALA A 59 8.51 -14.30 2.34
CA ALA A 59 8.65 -14.96 3.64
C ALA A 59 9.69 -16.09 3.64
N ASP A 60 10.03 -16.62 2.46
CA ASP A 60 11.05 -17.65 2.31
C ASP A 60 12.49 -17.11 2.30
N LEU A 61 12.65 -15.80 2.24
CA LEU A 61 13.97 -15.16 2.28
C LEU A 61 14.50 -15.05 3.71
N ASP A 62 15.82 -15.05 3.84
CA ASP A 62 16.48 -14.63 5.08
C ASP A 62 16.03 -13.19 5.41
N PRO A 63 15.64 -12.90 6.67
CA PRO A 63 15.16 -11.56 7.03
C PRO A 63 16.10 -10.41 6.65
N ALA A 64 17.42 -10.59 6.77
CA ALA A 64 18.38 -9.57 6.41
C ALA A 64 18.44 -9.35 4.88
N ASP A 65 18.32 -10.41 4.09
CA ASP A 65 18.27 -10.33 2.63
C ASP A 65 16.98 -9.65 2.16
N TYR A 66 15.86 -9.99 2.81
CA TYR A 66 14.58 -9.35 2.51
C TYR A 66 14.62 -7.84 2.78
N GLU A 67 15.16 -7.42 3.92
CA GLU A 67 15.25 -6.00 4.28
C GLU A 67 16.14 -5.23 3.29
N ARG A 68 17.26 -5.82 2.84
CA ARG A 68 18.12 -5.20 1.83
C ARG A 68 17.40 -5.06 0.49
N LEU A 69 16.71 -6.10 0.05
CA LEU A 69 15.95 -6.07 -1.20
C LEU A 69 14.82 -5.05 -1.12
N LYS A 70 14.08 -5.05 -0.03
CA LYS A 70 13.00 -4.10 0.21
C LYS A 70 13.50 -2.66 0.17
N ALA A 71 14.62 -2.36 0.82
CA ALA A 71 15.20 -1.02 0.83
C ALA A 71 15.61 -0.56 -0.57
N ALA A 72 16.20 -1.45 -1.37
CA ALA A 72 16.58 -1.16 -2.75
C ALA A 72 15.36 -0.89 -3.63
N VAL A 73 14.33 -1.73 -3.50
CA VAL A 73 13.07 -1.56 -4.24
C VAL A 73 12.37 -0.26 -3.84
N GLU A 74 12.32 0.04 -2.55
CA GLU A 74 11.71 1.27 -2.03
C GLU A 74 12.40 2.52 -2.61
N GLN A 75 13.73 2.50 -2.72
CA GLN A 75 14.47 3.61 -3.33
C GLN A 75 14.17 3.76 -4.83
N GLU A 76 14.07 2.66 -5.55
CA GLU A 76 13.71 2.69 -6.97
C GLU A 76 12.29 3.23 -7.18
N LEU A 77 11.34 2.79 -6.36
CA LEU A 77 9.97 3.27 -6.43
C LEU A 77 9.85 4.74 -6.00
N TRP A 78 10.69 5.20 -5.08
CA TRP A 78 10.78 6.61 -4.74
C TRP A 78 11.18 7.44 -5.96
N ASN A 79 12.21 7.01 -6.68
CA ASN A 79 12.65 7.70 -7.89
C ASN A 79 11.57 7.71 -8.97
N GLU A 80 10.86 6.60 -9.14
CA GLU A 80 9.74 6.52 -10.07
C GLU A 80 8.59 7.48 -9.66
N LEU A 81 8.29 7.56 -8.36
CA LEU A 81 7.30 8.49 -7.83
C LEU A 81 7.66 9.93 -8.19
N LEU A 82 8.92 10.33 -8.04
CA LEU A 82 9.37 11.68 -8.40
C LEU A 82 9.13 11.99 -9.87
N GLU A 83 9.44 11.05 -10.75
CA GLU A 83 9.20 11.20 -12.19
C GLU A 83 7.70 11.32 -12.52
N LEU A 84 6.87 10.49 -11.89
CA LEU A 84 5.42 10.52 -12.08
C LEU A 84 4.81 11.82 -11.60
N MET A 85 5.28 12.35 -10.47
CA MET A 85 4.82 13.63 -9.93
C MET A 85 5.23 14.81 -10.83
N GLU A 86 6.43 14.76 -11.39
CA GLU A 86 6.89 15.77 -12.33
C GLU A 86 6.00 15.80 -13.58
N ALA A 87 5.60 14.62 -14.06
CA ALA A 87 4.69 14.49 -15.21
C ALA A 87 3.22 14.76 -14.85
N LYS A 88 2.89 14.99 -13.58
CA LYS A 88 1.52 15.19 -13.07
C LYS A 88 0.58 14.02 -13.37
N LEU A 89 1.11 12.82 -13.41
CA LEU A 89 0.32 11.62 -13.60
C LEU A 89 -0.32 11.16 -12.29
N PRO A 90 -1.51 10.55 -12.32
CA PRO A 90 -2.14 10.02 -11.11
C PRO A 90 -1.40 8.77 -10.63
N VAL A 91 -1.13 8.69 -9.33
CA VAL A 91 -0.35 7.62 -8.70
C VAL A 91 -1.10 7.06 -7.52
N VAL A 92 -1.05 5.75 -7.34
CA VAL A 92 -1.44 5.11 -6.08
C VAL A 92 -0.24 4.37 -5.48
N ILE A 93 0.09 4.70 -4.24
CA ILE A 93 1.17 4.06 -3.49
C ILE A 93 0.56 2.98 -2.61
N ASP A 94 0.77 1.74 -2.99
CA ASP A 94 0.22 0.56 -2.31
C ASP A 94 1.22 0.04 -1.26
N TYR A 95 1.41 0.83 -0.21
CA TYR A 95 2.24 0.50 0.95
C TYR A 95 1.36 0.43 2.19
N SER A 96 1.90 -0.12 3.28
CA SER A 96 1.18 -0.14 4.55
C SER A 96 1.11 1.24 5.22
N PHE A 97 2.15 2.05 5.05
CA PHE A 97 2.28 3.37 5.71
C PHE A 97 1.99 3.28 7.21
N TRP A 98 2.60 2.31 7.85
CA TRP A 98 2.31 1.92 9.22
C TRP A 98 2.82 2.89 10.29
N ASN A 99 3.71 3.81 9.95
CA ASN A 99 4.19 4.82 10.89
C ASN A 99 3.99 6.24 10.38
N ARG A 100 3.79 7.14 11.32
CA ARG A 100 3.52 8.55 11.01
C ARG A 100 4.69 9.23 10.31
N ALA A 101 5.92 8.96 10.73
CA ALA A 101 7.11 9.59 10.15
C ALA A 101 7.20 9.35 8.64
N THR A 102 6.96 8.12 8.20
CA THR A 102 6.95 7.77 6.77
C THR A 102 5.80 8.47 6.05
N ARG A 103 4.61 8.50 6.62
CA ARG A 103 3.47 9.22 6.02
C ARG A 103 3.77 10.69 5.82
N GLU A 104 4.30 11.35 6.84
CA GLU A 104 4.66 12.77 6.76
C GLU A 104 5.75 13.05 5.73
N ARG A 105 6.74 12.16 5.62
CA ARG A 105 7.81 12.26 4.63
C ARG A 105 7.26 12.23 3.20
N TYR A 106 6.33 11.31 2.92
CA TYR A 106 5.72 11.18 1.59
C TYR A 106 4.79 12.37 1.29
N LYS A 107 3.99 12.82 2.25
CA LYS A 107 3.15 14.01 2.10
C LYS A 107 3.98 15.25 1.76
N ALA A 108 5.07 15.45 2.48
CA ALA A 108 5.96 16.58 2.25
C ALA A 108 6.59 16.53 0.84
N ALA A 109 7.00 15.36 0.39
CA ALA A 109 7.54 15.18 -0.97
C ALA A 109 6.49 15.49 -2.04
N VAL A 110 5.26 15.00 -1.86
CA VAL A 110 4.16 15.26 -2.79
C VAL A 110 3.89 16.77 -2.88
N GLU A 111 3.77 17.44 -1.76
CA GLU A 111 3.52 18.89 -1.70
C GLU A 111 4.67 19.68 -2.31
N SER A 112 5.91 19.29 -2.07
CA SER A 112 7.08 19.99 -2.61
C SER A 112 7.18 19.90 -4.13
N HIS A 113 6.53 18.92 -4.74
CA HIS A 113 6.46 18.77 -6.21
C HIS A 113 5.20 19.38 -6.81
N GLY A 114 4.46 20.18 -6.03
CA GLY A 114 3.24 20.83 -6.49
C GLY A 114 2.09 19.87 -6.77
N CYS A 115 2.13 18.69 -6.15
CA CYS A 115 1.09 17.68 -6.23
C CYS A 115 0.24 17.67 -4.96
N ARG A 116 -0.85 16.92 -5.02
CA ARG A 116 -1.74 16.72 -3.87
C ARG A 116 -1.70 15.26 -3.44
N TRP A 117 -1.84 15.01 -2.17
CA TRP A 117 -1.97 13.65 -1.64
C TRP A 117 -3.37 13.42 -1.09
N GLU A 118 -3.76 12.17 -1.10
CA GLU A 118 -4.95 11.69 -0.42
C GLU A 118 -4.59 10.41 0.34
N LEU A 119 -4.77 10.42 1.65
CA LEU A 119 -4.44 9.29 2.51
C LEU A 119 -5.71 8.49 2.77
N ILE A 120 -5.73 7.23 2.33
CA ILE A 120 -6.86 6.33 2.50
C ILE A 120 -6.49 5.23 3.48
N ARG A 121 -7.12 5.25 4.63
CA ARG A 121 -6.95 4.26 5.69
C ARG A 121 -8.01 3.17 5.56
N LEU A 122 -7.57 1.96 5.19
CA LEU A 122 -8.44 0.78 5.23
C LEU A 122 -8.30 0.14 6.60
N ARG A 123 -9.39 0.19 7.38
CA ARG A 123 -9.42 -0.30 8.75
C ARG A 123 -10.27 -1.53 8.87
N ALA A 124 -9.74 -2.57 9.51
CA ALA A 124 -10.46 -3.77 9.85
C ALA A 124 -10.05 -4.21 11.25
N ASP A 125 -10.95 -4.88 11.98
CA ASP A 125 -10.57 -5.46 13.25
C ASP A 125 -9.65 -6.69 13.05
N LEU A 126 -9.02 -7.12 14.14
CA LEU A 126 -8.05 -8.20 14.08
C LEU A 126 -8.66 -9.51 13.59
N ASP A 127 -9.89 -9.81 13.97
CA ASP A 127 -10.57 -11.05 13.54
C ASP A 127 -10.88 -11.03 12.04
N THR A 128 -11.30 -9.89 11.51
CA THR A 128 -11.49 -9.71 10.06
C THR A 128 -10.18 -9.89 9.30
N LEU A 129 -9.09 -9.30 9.80
CA LEU A 129 -7.78 -9.45 9.20
C LEU A 129 -7.32 -10.92 9.21
N ARG A 130 -7.52 -11.62 10.31
CA ARG A 130 -7.18 -13.06 10.41
C ARG A 130 -7.93 -13.89 9.38
N ARG A 131 -9.23 -13.68 9.24
CA ARG A 131 -10.05 -14.41 8.26
C ARG A 131 -9.56 -14.18 6.83
N ARG A 132 -9.31 -12.92 6.49
CA ARG A 132 -8.84 -12.55 5.15
C ARG A 132 -7.45 -13.11 4.85
N LEU A 133 -6.55 -13.08 5.82
CA LEU A 133 -5.20 -13.63 5.66
C LEU A 133 -5.19 -15.15 5.57
N ALA A 134 -6.07 -15.86 6.29
CA ALA A 134 -6.20 -17.29 6.16
C ALA A 134 -6.53 -17.73 4.73
N VAL A 135 -7.45 -17.02 4.08
CA VAL A 135 -7.78 -17.24 2.66
C VAL A 135 -6.59 -16.88 1.76
N ARG A 136 -5.97 -15.73 2.00
CA ARG A 136 -4.86 -15.25 1.19
C ARG A 136 -3.62 -16.14 1.28
N ASN A 137 -3.33 -16.69 2.46
CA ASN A 137 -2.18 -17.58 2.68
C ASN A 137 -2.29 -18.90 1.88
N GLU A 138 -3.48 -19.25 1.41
CA GLU A 138 -3.70 -20.40 0.51
C GLU A 138 -3.44 -20.04 -0.96
N GLN A 139 -3.29 -18.77 -1.29
CA GLN A 139 -3.08 -18.27 -2.65
C GLN A 139 -1.59 -18.05 -2.93
N THR A 140 -1.24 -17.96 -4.21
CA THR A 140 0.11 -17.61 -4.67
C THR A 140 0.08 -16.28 -5.41
N GLY A 141 1.17 -15.51 -5.29
CA GLY A 141 1.32 -14.23 -5.98
C GLY A 141 1.89 -13.13 -5.10
N ALA A 142 2.20 -11.99 -5.68
CA ALA A 142 2.82 -10.85 -5.00
C ALA A 142 2.00 -10.32 -3.83
N ASN A 143 0.68 -10.32 -3.98
CA ASN A 143 -0.23 -9.79 -2.96
C ASN A 143 -0.73 -10.87 -2.00
N SER A 144 -0.15 -12.05 -2.07
CA SER A 144 -0.49 -13.22 -1.23
C SER A 144 0.69 -13.66 -0.37
N VAL A 145 1.58 -12.72 -0.01
CA VAL A 145 2.70 -12.98 0.91
C VAL A 145 2.15 -13.54 2.21
N THR A 146 2.70 -14.68 2.63
CA THR A 146 2.26 -15.39 3.83
C THR A 146 2.52 -14.58 5.09
N VAL A 147 1.47 -14.35 5.87
CA VAL A 147 1.53 -13.66 7.16
C VAL A 147 0.93 -14.56 8.23
N SER A 148 1.73 -14.95 9.22
CA SER A 148 1.25 -15.74 10.36
C SER A 148 0.46 -14.88 11.35
N ASP A 149 -0.34 -15.52 12.20
CA ASP A 149 -1.08 -14.81 13.26
C ASP A 149 -0.15 -14.04 14.19
N GLU A 150 1.00 -14.60 14.56
CA GLU A 150 1.98 -13.94 15.41
C GLU A 150 2.54 -12.68 14.77
N VAL A 151 2.85 -12.75 13.48
CA VAL A 151 3.35 -11.60 12.70
C VAL A 151 2.26 -10.54 12.58
N LEU A 152 1.01 -10.95 12.31
CA LEU A 152 -0.11 -10.03 12.23
C LEU A 152 -0.33 -9.29 13.55
N GLU A 153 -0.29 -9.99 14.67
CA GLU A 153 -0.44 -9.38 16.01
C GLU A 153 0.65 -8.37 16.30
N ARG A 154 1.90 -8.66 15.90
CA ARG A 154 3.00 -7.71 16.03
C ARG A 154 2.79 -6.46 15.18
N TYR A 155 2.35 -6.63 13.93
CA TYR A 155 2.04 -5.52 13.04
C TYR A 155 0.88 -4.68 13.58
N PHE A 156 -0.16 -5.33 14.08
CA PHE A 156 -1.31 -4.66 14.66
C PHE A 156 -0.92 -3.80 15.87
N ALA A 157 -0.08 -4.34 16.75
CA ALA A 157 0.41 -3.64 17.92
C ALA A 157 1.37 -2.48 17.58
N ALA A 158 2.17 -2.64 16.53
CA ALA A 158 3.15 -1.64 16.11
C ALA A 158 2.57 -0.55 15.20
N PHE A 159 1.38 -0.76 14.66
CA PHE A 159 0.77 0.15 13.71
C PHE A 159 0.39 1.47 14.37
N GLU A 160 0.96 2.55 13.85
CA GLU A 160 0.62 3.91 14.28
C GLU A 160 -0.56 4.40 13.44
N GLU A 161 -1.77 4.23 13.95
CA GLU A 161 -2.98 4.60 13.22
C GLU A 161 -3.01 6.10 12.94
N PRO A 162 -3.26 6.53 11.69
CA PRO A 162 -3.40 7.95 11.40
C PRO A 162 -4.66 8.51 12.04
N VAL A 163 -4.48 9.60 12.81
CA VAL A 163 -5.55 10.34 13.45
C VAL A 163 -5.25 11.83 13.31
N GLY A 164 -6.16 12.57 12.71
CA GLY A 164 -5.97 14.01 12.49
C GLY A 164 -4.87 14.32 11.46
N GLU A 165 -4.59 13.40 10.55
CA GLU A 165 -3.59 13.54 9.49
C GLU A 165 -4.21 13.79 8.11
N GLY A 166 -5.51 14.09 8.04
CA GLY A 166 -6.22 14.26 6.78
C GLY A 166 -6.68 12.95 6.14
N GLU A 167 -6.65 11.86 6.87
CA GLU A 167 -7.01 10.52 6.40
C GLU A 167 -8.50 10.37 6.14
N ARG A 168 -8.84 9.61 5.09
CA ARG A 168 -10.16 9.05 4.87
C ARG A 168 -10.17 7.61 5.37
N VAL A 169 -11.06 7.30 6.27
CA VAL A 169 -11.16 5.96 6.85
C VAL A 169 -12.26 5.18 6.14
N ILE A 170 -11.89 4.03 5.60
CA ILE A 170 -12.84 3.07 5.02
C ILE A 170 -12.79 1.81 5.89
N VAL A 171 -13.91 1.49 6.53
CA VAL A 171 -14.01 0.32 7.40
C VAL A 171 -14.33 -0.91 6.56
N GLN A 172 -13.54 -1.96 6.75
CA GLN A 172 -13.73 -3.25 6.11
C GLN A 172 -14.39 -4.24 7.08
N GLU A 173 -15.31 -5.02 6.57
CA GLU A 173 -16.05 -6.04 7.33
C GLU A 173 -15.66 -7.48 6.90
#